data_6792b3ca85056734cbe791c2b7a21b54
#
_entry.id   6792b3ca85056734cbe791c2b7a21b54
#
_cell.length_a   1.000
_cell.length_b   1.000
_cell.length_c   1.000
_cell.angle_alpha   90.00
_cell.angle_beta   90.00
_cell.angle_gamma   90.00
#
_symmetry.space_group_name_H-M   'P 1'
#
loop_
_entity.id
_entity.type
_entity.pdbx_description
1 polymer ?
#
loop_
_entity_poly.entity_id
_entity_poly.type
_entity_poly.pdbx_seq_one_letter_code
_entity_poly.pdbx_strand_id
1 'polypeptide(L)'
;MSQEQAPQVYLISPPSFDPQAFCAVLETIFAQTPIACVRLAISAHSEDQIIRMCDPVRELAHRHDVPLVLDEHYMLAERLGLDGVHLDDGAKTVAAARKALGEDAIIGSFCGTSRHEGMSAGERGADYVAFGPIGANNLGDGRQVERDVFEWWSATIELPIVAQGALDPEGIASFAPITDFFAIGAEIWDHEDPAAELARLCAAISAT
;
A
#
# COMPACT_ATOMS: atom_id res chain seq x y z
N MET A 1 -20.92 -14.45 -9.95
CA MET A 1 -19.64 -15.15 -10.21
C MET A 1 -18.65 -14.04 -10.52
N SER A 2 -18.02 -13.49 -9.47
CA SER A 2 -16.92 -12.55 -9.62
C SER A 2 -15.79 -13.31 -10.31
N GLN A 3 -15.22 -12.76 -11.39
CA GLN A 3 -13.98 -13.27 -11.92
C GLN A 3 -12.96 -13.15 -10.79
N GLU A 4 -12.34 -14.26 -10.42
CA GLU A 4 -11.19 -14.28 -9.51
C GLU A 4 -10.08 -13.47 -10.21
N GLN A 5 -10.02 -12.19 -9.91
CA GLN A 5 -8.96 -11.33 -10.39
C GLN A 5 -7.74 -11.60 -9.50
N ALA A 6 -6.62 -11.95 -10.13
CA ALA A 6 -5.38 -12.15 -9.37
C ALA A 6 -5.04 -10.89 -8.55
N PRO A 7 -4.48 -11.04 -7.34
CA PRO A 7 -4.07 -9.91 -6.54
C PRO A 7 -3.14 -8.96 -7.28
N GLN A 8 -3.30 -7.67 -7.03
CA GLN A 8 -2.51 -6.62 -7.66
C GLN A 8 -1.35 -6.18 -6.76
N VAL A 9 -0.36 -5.54 -7.37
CA VAL A 9 0.80 -5.00 -6.65
C VAL A 9 0.53 -3.57 -6.20
N TYR A 10 0.68 -3.35 -4.91
CA TYR A 10 0.69 -2.07 -4.24
C TYR A 10 2.11 -1.78 -3.76
N LEU A 11 2.76 -0.73 -4.26
CA LEU A 11 4.17 -0.48 -4.01
C LEU A 11 4.37 0.55 -2.90
N ILE A 12 5.16 0.22 -1.87
CA ILE A 12 5.51 1.14 -0.78
C ILE A 12 6.93 1.67 -1.01
N SER A 13 7.14 2.99 -0.96
CA SER A 13 8.46 3.59 -1.09
C SER A 13 9.40 3.26 0.08
N PRO A 14 10.72 3.37 -0.10
CA PRO A 14 11.61 3.44 1.06
C PRO A 14 11.29 4.70 1.90
N PRO A 15 11.63 4.70 3.21
CA PRO A 15 11.35 5.82 4.10
C PRO A 15 12.17 7.08 3.77
N SER A 16 13.26 6.93 3.04
CA SER A 16 14.11 8.01 2.55
C SER A 16 14.76 7.59 1.24
N PHE A 17 14.78 8.50 0.27
CA PHE A 17 15.36 8.26 -1.05
C PHE A 17 15.78 9.56 -1.72
N ASP A 18 16.71 9.47 -2.67
CA ASP A 18 16.94 10.55 -3.64
C ASP A 18 15.81 10.52 -4.67
N PRO A 19 15.07 11.63 -4.87
CA PRO A 19 13.89 11.61 -5.75
C PRO A 19 14.18 11.25 -7.20
N GLN A 20 15.35 11.64 -7.74
CA GLN A 20 15.69 11.37 -9.14
C GLN A 20 16.07 9.89 -9.32
N ALA A 21 16.88 9.35 -8.40
CA ALA A 21 17.24 7.94 -8.41
C ALA A 21 16.00 7.05 -8.22
N PHE A 22 15.11 7.41 -7.30
CA PHE A 22 13.88 6.67 -7.07
C PHE A 22 12.95 6.68 -8.29
N CYS A 23 12.75 7.85 -8.94
CA CYS A 23 11.98 7.94 -10.17
C CYS A 23 12.57 7.08 -11.31
N ALA A 24 13.90 6.98 -11.44
CA ALA A 24 14.51 6.12 -12.45
C ALA A 24 14.22 4.63 -12.22
N VAL A 25 14.21 4.19 -10.95
CA VAL A 25 13.82 2.82 -10.59
C VAL A 25 12.33 2.59 -10.83
N LEU A 26 11.46 3.54 -10.43
CA LEU A 26 10.01 3.45 -10.67
C LEU A 26 9.67 3.39 -12.16
N GLU A 27 10.34 4.17 -13.02
CA GLU A 27 10.17 4.10 -14.47
C GLU A 27 10.44 2.67 -15.00
N THR A 28 11.50 2.03 -14.49
CA THR A 28 11.80 0.63 -14.84
C THR A 28 10.73 -0.32 -14.35
N ILE A 29 10.25 -0.13 -13.12
CA ILE A 29 9.19 -0.95 -12.53
C ILE A 29 7.90 -0.81 -13.34
N PHE A 30 7.45 0.41 -13.63
CA PHE A 30 6.21 0.67 -14.38
C PHE A 30 6.24 0.10 -15.80
N ALA A 31 7.44 0.05 -16.41
CA ALA A 31 7.61 -0.55 -17.74
C ALA A 31 7.48 -2.09 -17.73
N GLN A 32 7.70 -2.74 -16.59
CA GLN A 32 7.80 -4.20 -16.49
C GLN A 32 6.64 -4.84 -15.70
N THR A 33 6.08 -4.11 -14.73
CA THR A 33 5.10 -4.65 -13.78
C THR A 33 3.92 -3.69 -13.63
N PRO A 34 2.68 -4.16 -13.83
CA PRO A 34 1.50 -3.37 -13.50
C PRO A 34 1.46 -3.05 -12.00
N ILE A 35 1.39 -1.77 -11.66
CA ILE A 35 1.29 -1.28 -10.29
C ILE A 35 -0.07 -0.64 -10.08
N ALA A 36 -0.82 -1.11 -9.10
CA ALA A 36 -2.14 -0.61 -8.79
C ALA A 36 -2.12 0.73 -8.03
N CYS A 37 -1.11 0.93 -7.19
CA CYS A 37 -0.95 2.15 -6.40
C CYS A 37 0.50 2.26 -5.91
N VAL A 38 1.00 3.48 -5.75
CA VAL A 38 2.25 3.77 -5.04
C VAL A 38 1.93 4.51 -3.74
N ARG A 39 2.49 4.05 -2.64
CA ARG A 39 2.42 4.67 -1.32
C ARG A 39 3.77 5.28 -0.97
N LEU A 40 3.79 6.57 -0.68
CA LEU A 40 4.96 7.28 -0.20
C LEU A 40 5.02 7.22 1.34
N ALA A 41 5.81 6.29 1.85
CA ALA A 41 6.06 6.08 3.29
C ALA A 41 7.27 6.89 3.77
N ILE A 42 7.21 8.21 3.61
CA ILE A 42 8.34 9.11 3.82
C ILE A 42 8.52 9.46 5.30
N SER A 43 9.67 9.09 5.88
CA SER A 43 10.09 9.49 7.21
C SER A 43 10.85 10.83 7.18
N ALA A 44 10.17 11.93 6.88
CA ALA A 44 10.77 13.25 6.84
C ALA A 44 10.36 14.10 8.04
N HIS A 45 11.26 15.03 8.43
CA HIS A 45 11.05 15.88 9.60
C HIS A 45 10.40 17.24 9.29
N SER A 46 10.15 17.54 8.00
CA SER A 46 9.51 18.79 7.59
C SER A 46 8.66 18.61 6.33
N GLU A 47 7.58 19.40 6.23
CA GLU A 47 6.74 19.46 5.04
C GLU A 47 7.54 19.75 3.78
N ASP A 48 8.51 20.68 3.82
CA ASP A 48 9.33 21.04 2.66
C ASP A 48 10.16 19.85 2.14
N GLN A 49 10.58 18.94 3.01
CA GLN A 49 11.27 17.72 2.59
C GLN A 49 10.30 16.77 1.92
N ILE A 50 9.12 16.57 2.50
CA ILE A 50 8.07 15.71 1.93
C ILE A 50 7.70 16.23 0.54
N ILE A 51 7.45 17.54 0.40
CA ILE A 51 7.09 18.18 -0.89
C ILE A 51 8.15 17.88 -1.95
N ARG A 52 9.44 18.13 -1.64
CA ARG A 52 10.54 17.88 -2.58
C ARG A 52 10.66 16.41 -3.01
N MET A 53 10.31 15.48 -2.12
CA MET A 53 10.30 14.05 -2.43
C MET A 53 9.07 13.64 -3.23
N CYS A 54 7.90 14.20 -2.92
CA CYS A 54 6.64 13.87 -3.56
C CYS A 54 6.53 14.39 -5.00
N ASP A 55 6.90 15.65 -5.27
CA ASP A 55 6.63 16.32 -6.55
C ASP A 55 7.14 15.53 -7.77
N PRO A 56 8.42 15.07 -7.83
CA PRO A 56 8.90 14.30 -8.99
C PRO A 56 8.21 12.95 -9.14
N VAL A 57 7.90 12.30 -8.00
CA VAL A 57 7.22 10.99 -8.00
C VAL A 57 5.78 11.14 -8.47
N ARG A 58 5.08 12.20 -8.04
CA ARG A 58 3.72 12.50 -8.50
C ARG A 58 3.68 12.71 -10.02
N GLU A 59 4.58 13.53 -10.55
CA GLU A 59 4.65 13.76 -12.00
C GLU A 59 4.90 12.46 -12.78
N LEU A 60 5.74 11.59 -12.26
CA LEU A 60 6.00 10.29 -12.86
C LEU A 60 4.76 9.37 -12.79
N ALA A 61 4.20 9.18 -11.60
CA ALA A 61 3.06 8.29 -11.37
C ALA A 61 1.86 8.70 -12.24
N HIS A 62 1.54 10.00 -12.29
CA HIS A 62 0.44 10.51 -13.11
C HIS A 62 0.67 10.32 -14.63
N ARG A 63 1.94 10.37 -15.12
CA ARG A 63 2.22 10.04 -16.54
C ARG A 63 1.94 8.58 -16.89
N HIS A 64 1.98 7.71 -15.89
CA HIS A 64 1.71 6.26 -16.04
C HIS A 64 0.30 5.86 -15.58
N ASP A 65 -0.56 6.84 -15.25
CA ASP A 65 -1.91 6.60 -14.69
C ASP A 65 -1.90 5.71 -13.44
N VAL A 66 -0.83 5.85 -12.60
CA VAL A 66 -0.70 5.12 -11.34
C VAL A 66 -1.06 6.03 -10.18
N PRO A 67 -2.07 5.70 -9.37
CA PRO A 67 -2.43 6.46 -8.18
C PRO A 67 -1.29 6.56 -7.17
N LEU A 68 -1.17 7.74 -6.54
CA LEU A 68 -0.14 8.04 -5.55
C LEU A 68 -0.77 8.48 -4.23
N VAL A 69 -0.54 7.73 -3.16
CA VAL A 69 -1.00 8.07 -1.80
C VAL A 69 0.18 8.39 -0.88
N LEU A 70 -0.06 9.26 0.09
CA LEU A 70 0.94 9.68 1.09
C LEU A 70 0.60 9.10 2.46
N ASP A 71 1.60 8.69 3.24
CA ASP A 71 1.38 8.27 4.61
C ASP A 71 0.98 9.45 5.50
N GLU A 72 -0.09 9.27 6.29
CA GLU A 72 -0.57 10.09 7.41
C GLU A 72 -0.91 11.56 7.09
N HIS A 73 -0.19 12.21 6.21
CA HIS A 73 -0.28 13.66 5.96
C HIS A 73 -1.41 14.05 5.00
N TYR A 74 -2.69 13.73 5.32
CA TYR A 74 -3.82 13.95 4.42
C TYR A 74 -3.99 15.43 3.98
N MET A 75 -3.75 16.41 4.87
CA MET A 75 -3.80 17.83 4.48
C MET A 75 -2.71 18.21 3.49
N LEU A 76 -1.55 17.56 3.57
CA LEU A 76 -0.47 17.78 2.62
C LEU A 76 -0.74 17.06 1.30
N ALA A 77 -1.33 15.87 1.34
CA ALA A 77 -1.76 15.13 0.16
C ALA A 77 -2.74 15.97 -0.69
N GLU A 78 -3.73 16.63 -0.05
CA GLU A 78 -4.65 17.57 -0.71
C GLU A 78 -3.89 18.72 -1.40
N ARG A 79 -3.00 19.38 -0.68
CA ARG A 79 -2.23 20.53 -1.20
C ARG A 79 -1.33 20.18 -2.38
N LEU A 80 -0.80 18.96 -2.40
CA LEU A 80 0.08 18.46 -3.45
C LEU A 80 -0.69 17.85 -4.63
N GLY A 81 -2.02 17.72 -4.54
CA GLY A 81 -2.84 17.07 -5.56
C GLY A 81 -2.47 15.60 -5.74
N LEU A 82 -2.22 14.91 -4.64
CA LEU A 82 -2.05 13.45 -4.62
C LEU A 82 -3.43 12.77 -4.62
N ASP A 83 -3.45 11.50 -5.02
CA ASP A 83 -4.71 10.77 -5.17
C ASP A 83 -5.32 10.35 -3.82
N GLY A 84 -4.53 10.41 -2.74
CA GLY A 84 -5.07 10.09 -1.42
C GLY A 84 -4.03 9.93 -0.32
N VAL A 85 -4.42 9.20 0.72
CA VAL A 85 -3.63 9.00 1.93
C VAL A 85 -3.74 7.55 2.44
N HIS A 86 -2.68 7.08 3.08
CA HIS A 86 -2.69 5.87 3.89
C HIS A 86 -2.49 6.23 5.37
N LEU A 87 -3.35 5.71 6.24
CA LEU A 87 -3.38 6.02 7.68
C LEU A 87 -2.91 4.82 8.49
N ASP A 88 -2.02 5.04 9.47
CA ASP A 88 -1.44 3.98 10.29
C ASP A 88 -2.14 3.81 11.65
N ASP A 89 -3.15 4.62 11.94
CA ASP A 89 -3.81 4.69 13.23
C ASP A 89 -5.17 3.94 13.31
N GLY A 90 -5.38 2.99 12.41
CA GLY A 90 -6.64 2.26 12.28
C GLY A 90 -7.77 3.19 11.85
N ALA A 91 -8.93 3.02 12.46
CA ALA A 91 -10.11 3.80 12.09
C ALA A 91 -10.12 5.26 12.58
N LYS A 92 -9.14 5.70 13.38
CA LYS A 92 -9.23 6.96 14.15
C LYS A 92 -9.35 8.19 13.26
N THR A 93 -8.44 8.34 12.29
CA THR A 93 -8.33 9.53 11.44
C THR A 93 -9.13 9.44 10.14
N VAL A 94 -9.63 8.26 9.75
CA VAL A 94 -10.33 8.01 8.49
C VAL A 94 -11.44 9.02 8.20
N ALA A 95 -12.36 9.24 9.14
CA ALA A 95 -13.48 10.17 8.94
C ALA A 95 -13.02 11.63 8.76
N ALA A 96 -11.94 12.05 9.43
CA ALA A 96 -11.37 13.38 9.26
C ALA A 96 -10.68 13.54 7.90
N ALA A 97 -9.94 12.52 7.46
CA ALA A 97 -9.32 12.50 6.14
C ALA A 97 -10.38 12.51 5.03
N ARG A 98 -11.42 11.68 5.12
CA ARG A 98 -12.54 11.66 4.16
C ARG A 98 -13.23 13.03 4.06
N LYS A 99 -13.49 13.66 5.21
CA LYS A 99 -14.09 15.00 5.24
C LYS A 99 -13.21 16.06 4.59
N ALA A 100 -11.89 15.97 4.74
CA ALA A 100 -10.95 16.94 4.18
C ALA A 100 -10.72 16.71 2.69
N LEU A 101 -10.49 15.45 2.28
CA LEU A 101 -10.10 15.11 0.91
C LEU A 101 -11.29 14.94 -0.05
N GLY A 102 -12.51 14.74 0.45
CA GLY A 102 -13.70 14.52 -0.38
C GLY A 102 -13.90 13.06 -0.77
N GLU A 103 -14.95 12.80 -1.57
CA GLU A 103 -15.40 11.44 -1.92
C GLU A 103 -14.48 10.74 -2.95
N ASP A 104 -13.80 11.51 -3.80
CA ASP A 104 -12.98 10.97 -4.90
C ASP A 104 -11.56 10.56 -4.46
N ALA A 105 -11.13 10.96 -3.26
CA ALA A 105 -9.79 10.64 -2.76
C ALA A 105 -9.69 9.20 -2.25
N ILE A 106 -8.56 8.57 -2.46
CA ILE A 106 -8.25 7.24 -1.95
C ILE A 106 -7.82 7.34 -0.47
N ILE A 107 -8.54 6.68 0.43
CA ILE A 107 -8.18 6.60 1.84
C ILE A 107 -7.98 5.15 2.24
N GLY A 108 -6.73 4.81 2.51
CA GLY A 108 -6.35 3.52 3.06
C GLY A 108 -6.15 3.56 4.57
N SER A 109 -6.31 2.42 5.23
CA SER A 109 -6.08 2.30 6.67
C SER A 109 -5.36 1.01 7.03
N PHE A 110 -4.26 1.13 7.77
CA PHE A 110 -3.61 -0.01 8.39
C PHE A 110 -4.31 -0.38 9.70
N CYS A 111 -4.84 -1.60 9.75
CA CYS A 111 -5.65 -2.11 10.85
C CYS A 111 -4.94 -3.20 11.67
N GLY A 112 -3.64 -3.38 11.46
CA GLY A 112 -2.82 -4.38 12.16
C GLY A 112 -3.39 -5.79 12.00
N THR A 113 -3.76 -6.42 13.11
CA THR A 113 -4.34 -7.77 13.13
C THR A 113 -5.85 -7.77 13.48
N SER A 114 -6.48 -6.58 13.53
CA SER A 114 -7.81 -6.41 14.11
C SER A 114 -8.90 -6.27 13.04
N ARG A 115 -9.75 -7.29 12.88
CA ARG A 115 -10.97 -7.21 12.06
C ARG A 115 -11.88 -6.04 12.48
N HIS A 116 -11.96 -5.78 13.79
CA HIS A 116 -12.79 -4.70 14.32
C HIS A 116 -12.32 -3.32 13.85
N GLU A 117 -10.99 -3.07 13.86
CA GLU A 117 -10.43 -1.82 13.33
C GLU A 117 -10.71 -1.71 11.82
N GLY A 118 -10.56 -2.80 11.06
CA GLY A 118 -10.88 -2.81 9.64
C GLY A 118 -12.33 -2.48 9.34
N MET A 119 -13.28 -3.10 10.03
CA MET A 119 -14.72 -2.78 9.89
C MET A 119 -14.99 -1.32 10.25
N SER A 120 -14.44 -0.84 11.36
CA SER A 120 -14.59 0.55 11.80
C SER A 120 -13.98 1.54 10.80
N ALA A 121 -12.86 1.20 10.14
CA ALA A 121 -12.26 2.01 9.10
C ALA A 121 -13.17 2.10 7.86
N GLY A 122 -13.73 0.98 7.43
CA GLY A 122 -14.69 0.94 6.32
C GLY A 122 -15.96 1.76 6.61
N GLU A 123 -16.56 1.62 7.80
CA GLU A 123 -17.73 2.40 8.24
C GLU A 123 -17.45 3.90 8.27
N ARG A 124 -16.20 4.31 8.43
CA ARG A 124 -15.76 5.72 8.46
C ARG A 124 -15.31 6.25 7.10
N GLY A 125 -15.37 5.42 6.06
CA GLY A 125 -15.12 5.82 4.69
C GLY A 125 -13.71 5.51 4.17
N ALA A 126 -13.04 4.49 4.67
CA ALA A 126 -11.84 3.94 4.03
C ALA A 126 -12.22 3.23 2.72
N ASP A 127 -11.39 3.34 1.69
CA ASP A 127 -11.55 2.67 0.39
C ASP A 127 -10.85 1.32 0.35
N TYR A 128 -9.90 1.09 1.24
CA TYR A 128 -9.26 -0.20 1.47
C TYR A 128 -8.70 -0.29 2.89
N VAL A 129 -8.51 -1.51 3.36
CA VAL A 129 -7.83 -1.79 4.62
C VAL A 129 -6.60 -2.65 4.39
N ALA A 130 -5.58 -2.44 5.22
CA ALA A 130 -4.37 -3.25 5.21
C ALA A 130 -4.23 -4.01 6.52
N PHE A 131 -3.95 -5.30 6.42
CA PHE A 131 -3.62 -6.14 7.56
C PHE A 131 -2.20 -6.68 7.44
N GLY A 132 -1.56 -6.86 8.58
CA GLY A 132 -0.18 -7.33 8.65
C GLY A 132 0.44 -7.16 10.04
N PRO A 133 1.70 -7.59 10.18
CA PRO A 133 2.49 -8.27 9.17
C PRO A 133 2.01 -9.71 8.91
N ILE A 134 2.16 -10.20 7.66
CA ILE A 134 1.90 -11.61 7.36
C ILE A 134 3.09 -12.51 7.67
N GLY A 135 4.30 -11.97 7.66
CA GLY A 135 5.53 -12.62 8.12
C GLY A 135 6.12 -11.96 9.35
N ALA A 136 7.22 -12.48 9.87
CA ALA A 136 7.86 -11.95 11.08
C ALA A 136 8.62 -10.64 10.78
N ASN A 137 8.13 -9.51 11.26
CA ASN A 137 8.82 -8.22 11.25
C ASN A 137 8.30 -7.31 12.37
N ASN A 138 8.70 -6.02 12.36
CA ASN A 138 8.31 -5.04 13.38
C ASN A 138 7.17 -4.11 12.95
N LEU A 139 6.39 -4.47 11.94
CA LEU A 139 5.24 -3.68 11.50
C LEU A 139 4.15 -3.69 12.57
N GLY A 140 3.57 -2.53 12.87
CA GLY A 140 2.60 -2.37 13.92
C GLY A 140 3.17 -2.72 15.31
N ASP A 141 2.55 -3.65 16.00
CA ASP A 141 3.02 -4.19 17.30
C ASP A 141 3.87 -5.46 17.14
N GLY A 142 4.23 -5.82 15.93
CA GLY A 142 5.05 -6.99 15.58
C GLY A 142 4.32 -8.33 15.65
N ARG A 143 3.04 -8.35 16.00
CA ARG A 143 2.24 -9.57 15.96
C ARG A 143 1.82 -9.88 14.53
N GLN A 144 2.09 -11.11 14.08
CA GLN A 144 1.62 -11.57 12.77
C GLN A 144 0.10 -11.67 12.75
N VAL A 145 -0.46 -11.29 11.60
CA VAL A 145 -1.89 -11.47 11.37
C VAL A 145 -2.18 -12.95 11.06
N GLU A 146 -3.21 -13.48 11.69
CA GLU A 146 -3.65 -14.84 11.42
C GLU A 146 -4.35 -14.91 10.05
N ARG A 147 -4.11 -15.99 9.32
CA ARG A 147 -4.70 -16.21 7.98
C ARG A 147 -6.23 -16.14 7.99
N ASP A 148 -6.87 -16.56 9.09
CA ASP A 148 -8.32 -16.53 9.25
C ASP A 148 -8.93 -15.13 9.18
N VAL A 149 -8.15 -14.08 9.45
CA VAL A 149 -8.58 -12.67 9.27
C VAL A 149 -8.87 -12.42 7.80
N PHE A 150 -7.97 -12.83 6.91
CA PHE A 150 -8.12 -12.67 5.46
C PHE A 150 -9.21 -13.58 4.89
N GLU A 151 -9.27 -14.85 5.30
CA GLU A 151 -10.30 -15.80 4.88
C GLU A 151 -11.70 -15.29 5.22
N TRP A 152 -11.87 -14.79 6.45
CA TRP A 152 -13.15 -14.22 6.86
C TRP A 152 -13.47 -12.92 6.10
N TRP A 153 -12.47 -12.04 5.91
CA TRP A 153 -12.67 -10.76 5.24
C TRP A 153 -13.07 -10.95 3.78
N SER A 154 -12.31 -11.72 3.04
CA SER A 154 -12.58 -12.00 1.61
C SER A 154 -13.93 -12.68 1.36
N ALA A 155 -14.42 -13.45 2.34
CA ALA A 155 -15.72 -14.12 2.25
C ALA A 155 -16.90 -13.24 2.67
N THR A 156 -16.68 -12.16 3.43
CA THR A 156 -17.75 -11.45 4.15
C THR A 156 -17.83 -9.97 3.82
N ILE A 157 -16.72 -9.32 3.53
CA ILE A 157 -16.60 -7.86 3.38
C ILE A 157 -16.21 -7.53 1.94
N GLU A 158 -16.92 -6.61 1.31
CA GLU A 158 -16.61 -6.16 -0.07
C GLU A 158 -15.47 -5.13 -0.14
N LEU A 159 -15.12 -4.50 1.00
CA LEU A 159 -14.03 -3.53 1.05
C LEU A 159 -12.68 -4.19 0.75
N PRO A 160 -11.92 -3.69 -0.23
CA PRO A 160 -10.63 -4.26 -0.63
C PRO A 160 -9.65 -4.43 0.52
N ILE A 161 -8.92 -5.57 0.49
CA ILE A 161 -7.97 -5.97 1.52
C ILE A 161 -6.55 -6.05 0.97
N VAL A 162 -5.61 -5.48 1.72
CA VAL A 162 -4.18 -5.45 1.41
C VAL A 162 -3.40 -6.28 2.42
N ALA A 163 -2.61 -7.23 1.92
CA ALA A 163 -1.64 -7.96 2.73
C ALA A 163 -0.28 -7.25 2.70
N GLN A 164 0.34 -7.01 3.87
CA GLN A 164 1.64 -6.35 3.95
C GLN A 164 2.54 -6.92 5.05
N GLY A 165 3.84 -6.64 4.92
CA GLY A 165 4.85 -6.90 5.95
C GLY A 165 5.48 -8.28 5.90
N ALA A 166 6.78 -8.32 5.63
CA ALA A 166 7.60 -9.52 5.46
C ALA A 166 7.04 -10.50 4.41
N LEU A 167 6.76 -9.95 3.24
CA LEU A 167 6.27 -10.70 2.09
C LEU A 167 7.42 -11.52 1.46
N ASP A 168 7.27 -12.82 1.46
CA ASP A 168 8.11 -13.74 0.72
C ASP A 168 7.27 -14.55 -0.30
N PRO A 169 7.86 -15.29 -1.23
CA PRO A 169 7.09 -16.04 -2.22
C PRO A 169 6.13 -17.07 -1.63
N GLU A 170 6.45 -17.68 -0.49
CA GLU A 170 5.60 -18.66 0.19
C GLU A 170 4.39 -17.96 0.83
N GLY A 171 4.61 -16.86 1.54
CA GLY A 171 3.55 -16.02 2.10
C GLY A 171 2.63 -15.46 1.01
N ILE A 172 3.20 -14.91 -0.08
CA ILE A 172 2.42 -14.41 -1.22
C ILE A 172 1.54 -15.53 -1.78
N ALA A 173 2.10 -16.70 -2.12
CA ALA A 173 1.31 -17.82 -2.66
C ALA A 173 0.22 -18.29 -1.68
N SER A 174 0.51 -18.26 -0.37
CA SER A 174 -0.46 -18.63 0.66
C SER A 174 -1.64 -17.66 0.75
N PHE A 175 -1.41 -16.33 0.65
CA PHE A 175 -2.44 -15.32 0.82
C PHE A 175 -3.10 -14.87 -0.50
N ALA A 176 -2.53 -15.20 -1.66
CA ALA A 176 -3.07 -14.79 -2.96
C ALA A 176 -4.56 -15.13 -3.18
N PRO A 177 -5.10 -16.28 -2.76
CA PRO A 177 -6.52 -16.59 -2.95
C PRO A 177 -7.49 -15.75 -2.09
N ILE A 178 -6.99 -15.00 -1.13
CA ILE A 178 -7.79 -14.34 -0.08
C ILE A 178 -7.41 -12.87 0.16
N THR A 179 -6.66 -12.25 -0.75
CA THR A 179 -6.33 -10.82 -0.70
C THR A 179 -6.50 -10.18 -2.07
N ASP A 180 -6.77 -8.88 -2.11
CA ASP A 180 -6.88 -8.12 -3.36
C ASP A 180 -5.55 -7.49 -3.77
N PHE A 181 -4.71 -7.15 -2.79
CA PHE A 181 -3.43 -6.49 -3.04
C PHE A 181 -2.33 -7.03 -2.11
N PHE A 182 -1.09 -7.04 -2.65
CA PHE A 182 0.13 -7.18 -1.87
C PHE A 182 0.87 -5.86 -1.81
N ALA A 183 1.07 -5.32 -0.62
CA ALA A 183 1.84 -4.09 -0.40
C ALA A 183 3.32 -4.44 -0.21
N ILE A 184 4.09 -4.33 -1.29
CA ILE A 184 5.51 -4.66 -1.37
C ILE A 184 6.34 -3.38 -1.20
N GLY A 185 7.30 -3.40 -0.30
CA GLY A 185 8.17 -2.25 -0.01
C GLY A 185 9.57 -2.68 0.39
N ALA A 186 9.85 -2.77 1.68
CA ALA A 186 11.17 -3.10 2.21
C ALA A 186 11.77 -4.40 1.61
N GLU A 187 10.91 -5.28 1.14
CA GLU A 187 11.28 -6.55 0.53
C GLU A 187 12.13 -6.39 -0.74
N ILE A 188 12.06 -5.24 -1.41
CA ILE A 188 12.76 -5.04 -2.68
C ILE A 188 13.86 -3.97 -2.63
N TRP A 189 13.74 -2.97 -1.74
CA TRP A 189 14.62 -1.79 -1.79
C TRP A 189 16.08 -2.04 -1.36
N ASP A 190 16.33 -3.06 -0.55
CA ASP A 190 17.68 -3.44 -0.12
C ASP A 190 18.42 -4.31 -1.15
N HIS A 191 17.77 -4.63 -2.29
CA HIS A 191 18.38 -5.39 -3.37
C HIS A 191 19.08 -4.49 -4.40
N GLU A 192 20.09 -5.02 -5.05
CA GLU A 192 20.85 -4.31 -6.09
C GLU A 192 19.95 -3.95 -7.30
N ASP A 193 18.98 -4.81 -7.61
CA ASP A 193 17.97 -4.60 -8.65
C ASP A 193 16.56 -4.78 -8.08
N PRO A 194 15.94 -3.69 -7.57
CA PRO A 194 14.57 -3.75 -7.01
C PRO A 194 13.51 -4.20 -8.01
N ALA A 195 13.69 -3.87 -9.31
CA ALA A 195 12.72 -4.26 -10.33
C ALA A 195 12.74 -5.77 -10.59
N ALA A 196 13.91 -6.37 -10.64
CA ALA A 196 14.04 -7.82 -10.77
C ALA A 196 13.52 -8.56 -9.53
N GLU A 197 13.76 -8.03 -8.34
CA GLU A 197 13.24 -8.62 -7.11
C GLU A 197 11.71 -8.52 -7.05
N LEU A 198 11.14 -7.39 -7.43
CA LEU A 198 9.68 -7.23 -7.55
C LEU A 198 9.10 -8.26 -8.52
N ALA A 199 9.71 -8.43 -9.70
CA ALA A 199 9.26 -9.42 -10.69
C ALA A 199 9.31 -10.85 -10.12
N ARG A 200 10.31 -11.18 -9.30
CA ARG A 200 10.42 -12.47 -8.61
C ARG A 200 9.25 -12.70 -7.63
N LEU A 201 8.89 -11.68 -6.84
CA LEU A 201 7.74 -11.75 -5.93
C LEU A 201 6.42 -11.84 -6.70
N CYS A 202 6.26 -11.08 -7.79
CA CYS A 202 5.06 -11.13 -8.63
C CYS A 202 4.84 -12.49 -9.29
N ALA A 203 5.91 -13.23 -9.58
CA ALA A 203 5.79 -14.59 -10.12
C ALA A 203 5.06 -15.54 -9.15
N ALA A 204 5.17 -15.32 -7.83
CA ALA A 204 4.45 -16.08 -6.82
C ALA A 204 2.93 -15.77 -6.80
N ILE A 205 2.53 -14.54 -7.17
CA ILE A 205 1.11 -14.15 -7.31
C ILE A 205 0.47 -14.93 -8.47
N SER A 206 1.21 -15.05 -9.59
CA SER A 206 0.69 -15.66 -10.84
C SER A 206 0.72 -17.18 -10.83
N ALA A 207 1.40 -17.80 -9.88
CA ALA A 207 1.54 -19.26 -9.78
C ALA A 207 0.38 -19.95 -9.03
N THR A 208 -0.58 -19.15 -8.53
CA THR A 208 -1.73 -19.61 -7.73
C THR A 208 -2.99 -19.59 -8.59
#